data_8c84c669d95075fa0c9a7e656f78136c
#
_entry.id   8c84c669d95075fa0c9a7e656f78136c
#
_cell.length_a   1.000
_cell.length_b   1.000
_cell.length_c   1.000
_cell.angle_alpha   90.00
_cell.angle_beta   90.00
_cell.angle_gamma   90.00
#
_symmetry.space_group_name_H-M   'P 1'
#
loop_
_entity.id
_entity.type
_entity.pdbx_description
1 polymer ?
#
loop_
_entity_poly.entity_id
_entity_poly.type
_entity_poly.pdbx_seq_one_letter_code
_entity_poly.pdbx_strand_id
1 'polypeptide(L)'
;MDHAHHDATVNRAPVDALAGLPYADRVRTVSTAQVFGWLRAGWADLWASGWISLAYGAMFVAIGFALTGGLVLAGMAYLIAPMIGGFLLIAPLLALGLYRISKDVEEGRRPSLWRALTAWRANPYHILTAGLILMLYVMIWARANVVAFALFFPHEAIALDHFVAQMFSLDGLVFTMFVTALGFAFAAFAFITNVTALPMMMDRPVDVFAAASASAMAVLRNPRALGLWAGLIVLVTGIGLVTAFLGLIVALPLIGHASWHAYRDLIKEDGE
;
A
#
# COMPACT_ATOMS: atom_id res chain seq x y z
N MET A 1 24.20 -23.21 -47.18
CA MET A 1 24.26 -21.97 -46.37
C MET A 1 23.00 -21.97 -45.58
N ASP A 2 23.13 -22.50 -44.37
CA ASP A 2 22.04 -22.80 -43.47
C ASP A 2 21.99 -21.65 -42.44
N HIS A 3 20.98 -20.78 -42.51
CA HIS A 3 20.78 -19.72 -41.55
C HIS A 3 19.90 -20.25 -40.43
N ALA A 4 20.55 -20.75 -39.39
CA ALA A 4 19.91 -21.13 -38.14
C ALA A 4 19.15 -19.91 -37.54
N HIS A 5 17.82 -20.01 -37.53
CA HIS A 5 16.95 -19.20 -36.71
C HIS A 5 17.26 -19.48 -35.22
N HIS A 6 17.97 -18.57 -34.61
CA HIS A 6 18.12 -18.56 -33.17
C HIS A 6 16.81 -18.02 -32.58
N ASP A 7 15.88 -18.95 -32.38
CA ASP A 7 14.61 -18.66 -31.70
C ASP A 7 14.93 -18.37 -30.22
N ALA A 8 14.80 -17.09 -29.85
CA ALA A 8 14.96 -16.64 -28.49
C ALA A 8 13.81 -17.23 -27.66
N THR A 9 14.04 -18.37 -27.05
CA THR A 9 13.19 -18.93 -25.99
C THR A 9 13.23 -18.01 -24.78
N VAL A 10 12.48 -16.92 -24.87
CA VAL A 10 12.13 -16.09 -23.70
C VAL A 10 11.38 -17.02 -22.73
N ASN A 11 12.00 -17.22 -21.58
CA ASN A 11 11.59 -18.01 -20.44
C ASN A 11 10.06 -17.88 -20.14
N ARG A 12 9.21 -18.67 -20.80
CA ARG A 12 7.75 -18.73 -20.64
C ARG A 12 7.31 -19.66 -19.51
N ALA A 13 8.21 -20.43 -18.93
CA ALA A 13 7.94 -21.43 -17.91
C ALA A 13 7.17 -20.95 -16.66
N PRO A 14 7.34 -19.70 -16.14
CA PRO A 14 6.57 -19.28 -14.96
C PRO A 14 5.10 -18.95 -15.25
N VAL A 15 4.75 -18.55 -16.47
CA VAL A 15 3.38 -18.10 -16.82
C VAL A 15 2.44 -19.27 -16.97
N ASP A 16 2.92 -20.38 -17.55
CA ASP A 16 2.12 -21.59 -17.75
C ASP A 16 1.82 -22.31 -16.42
N ALA A 17 2.74 -22.22 -15.45
CA ALA A 17 2.53 -22.76 -14.10
C ALA A 17 1.40 -22.06 -13.32
N LEU A 18 1.08 -20.82 -13.65
CA LEU A 18 0.03 -20.02 -13.01
C LEU A 18 -1.34 -20.15 -13.72
N ALA A 19 -1.39 -20.73 -14.93
CA ALA A 19 -2.60 -20.79 -15.75
C ALA A 19 -3.77 -21.55 -15.09
N GLY A 20 -3.49 -22.49 -14.18
CA GLY A 20 -4.51 -23.26 -13.45
C GLY A 20 -4.95 -22.64 -12.11
N LEU A 21 -4.37 -21.51 -11.71
CA LEU A 21 -4.71 -20.89 -10.45
C LEU A 21 -5.95 -19.97 -10.58
N PRO A 22 -6.75 -19.80 -9.50
CA PRO A 22 -7.89 -18.91 -9.51
C PRO A 22 -7.51 -17.49 -9.95
N TYR A 23 -8.35 -16.87 -10.78
CA TYR A 23 -8.17 -15.51 -11.32
C TYR A 23 -6.95 -15.31 -12.23
N ALA A 24 -6.23 -16.36 -12.62
CA ALA A 24 -5.10 -16.22 -13.54
C ALA A 24 -5.53 -15.61 -14.89
N ASP A 25 -6.69 -15.98 -15.41
CA ASP A 25 -7.31 -15.47 -16.65
C ASP A 25 -7.73 -14.00 -16.57
N ARG A 26 -7.99 -13.49 -15.36
CA ARG A 26 -8.43 -12.10 -15.12
C ARG A 26 -7.31 -11.10 -14.95
N VAL A 27 -6.07 -11.53 -14.86
CA VAL A 27 -4.90 -10.68 -14.66
C VAL A 27 -4.15 -10.47 -15.97
N ARG A 28 -3.87 -9.21 -16.30
CA ARG A 28 -3.01 -8.85 -17.45
C ARG A 28 -1.53 -8.84 -17.05
N THR A 29 -0.67 -9.05 -18.03
CA THR A 29 0.78 -8.84 -17.88
C THR A 29 1.11 -7.40 -18.27
N VAL A 30 1.85 -6.72 -17.41
CA VAL A 30 2.25 -5.32 -17.59
C VAL A 30 3.77 -5.20 -17.60
N SER A 31 4.28 -4.19 -18.32
CA SER A 31 5.70 -3.86 -18.37
C SER A 31 6.08 -2.88 -17.26
N THR A 32 7.38 -2.79 -16.94
CA THR A 32 7.90 -1.78 -16.00
C THR A 32 7.71 -0.35 -16.51
N ALA A 33 7.62 -0.13 -17.81
CA ALA A 33 7.34 1.18 -18.40
C ALA A 33 5.93 1.69 -18.05
N GLN A 34 4.93 0.80 -17.95
CA GLN A 34 3.56 1.15 -17.58
C GLN A 34 3.47 1.69 -16.15
N VAL A 35 4.37 1.27 -15.25
CA VAL A 35 4.41 1.77 -13.86
C VAL A 35 4.60 3.29 -13.81
N PHE A 36 5.44 3.85 -14.68
CA PHE A 36 5.59 5.32 -14.80
C PHE A 36 4.36 5.96 -15.43
N GLY A 37 3.63 5.21 -16.28
CA GLY A 37 2.32 5.61 -16.81
C GLY A 37 1.30 5.82 -15.68
N TRP A 38 1.25 4.92 -14.69
CA TRP A 38 0.36 5.05 -13.54
C TRP A 38 0.62 6.31 -12.71
N LEU A 39 1.93 6.61 -12.45
CA LEU A 39 2.29 7.85 -11.75
C LEU A 39 1.89 9.09 -12.55
N ARG A 40 2.08 9.06 -13.88
CA ARG A 40 1.68 10.18 -14.75
C ARG A 40 0.17 10.37 -14.76
N ALA A 41 -0.59 9.28 -14.85
CA ALA A 41 -2.05 9.32 -14.79
C ALA A 41 -2.55 9.76 -13.41
N GLY A 42 -1.95 9.25 -12.33
CA GLY A 42 -2.25 9.68 -10.96
C GLY A 42 -1.95 11.17 -10.73
N TRP A 43 -0.88 11.68 -11.33
CA TRP A 43 -0.57 13.12 -11.31
C TRP A 43 -1.63 13.93 -12.08
N ALA A 44 -2.08 13.44 -13.23
CA ALA A 44 -3.16 14.08 -13.98
C ALA A 44 -4.47 14.10 -13.18
N ASP A 45 -4.84 13.02 -12.51
CA ASP A 45 -6.03 12.96 -11.65
C ASP A 45 -5.94 13.92 -10.46
N LEU A 46 -4.74 14.06 -9.87
CA LEU A 46 -4.51 15.03 -8.79
C LEU A 46 -4.87 16.46 -9.24
N TRP A 47 -4.47 16.85 -10.43
CA TRP A 47 -4.82 18.16 -10.99
C TRP A 47 -6.29 18.24 -11.42
N ALA A 48 -6.83 17.20 -12.04
CA ALA A 48 -8.23 17.15 -12.47
C ALA A 48 -9.22 17.21 -11.31
N SER A 49 -8.85 16.61 -10.16
CA SER A 49 -9.66 16.65 -8.94
C SER A 49 -9.58 17.99 -8.18
N GLY A 50 -8.62 18.85 -8.54
CA GLY A 50 -8.40 20.14 -7.91
C GLY A 50 -8.06 20.03 -6.42
N TRP A 51 -8.68 20.88 -5.60
CA TRP A 51 -8.40 20.92 -4.15
C TRP A 51 -8.91 19.71 -3.38
N ILE A 52 -9.79 18.88 -3.95
CA ILE A 52 -10.47 17.77 -3.24
C ILE A 52 -9.48 16.69 -2.82
N SER A 53 -8.57 16.29 -3.72
CA SER A 53 -7.53 15.31 -3.39
C SER A 53 -6.53 15.84 -2.36
N LEU A 54 -6.15 17.11 -2.48
CA LEU A 54 -5.27 17.75 -1.49
C LEU A 54 -5.94 17.88 -0.12
N ALA A 55 -7.24 18.21 -0.07
CA ALA A 55 -8.02 18.24 1.17
C ALA A 55 -8.12 16.87 1.82
N TYR A 56 -8.28 15.81 0.99
CA TYR A 56 -8.28 14.43 1.47
C TYR A 56 -6.91 14.06 2.07
N GLY A 57 -5.81 14.38 1.40
CA GLY A 57 -4.45 14.18 1.93
C GLY A 57 -4.18 14.99 3.19
N ALA A 58 -4.58 16.28 3.19
CA ALA A 58 -4.43 17.17 4.34
C ALA A 58 -5.19 16.69 5.59
N MET A 59 -6.35 16.06 5.40
CA MET A 59 -7.11 15.46 6.50
C MET A 59 -6.29 14.37 7.21
N PHE A 60 -5.62 13.47 6.48
CA PHE A 60 -4.78 12.43 7.09
C PHE A 60 -3.53 13.01 7.75
N VAL A 61 -2.95 14.05 7.17
CA VAL A 61 -1.82 14.78 7.78
C VAL A 61 -2.25 15.44 9.09
N ALA A 62 -3.41 16.09 9.11
CA ALA A 62 -3.95 16.69 10.35
C ALA A 62 -4.23 15.63 11.44
N ILE A 63 -4.79 14.47 11.07
CA ILE A 63 -4.95 13.33 11.99
C ILE A 63 -3.59 12.83 12.47
N GLY A 64 -2.60 12.72 11.60
CA GLY A 64 -1.23 12.32 11.94
C GLY A 64 -0.60 13.26 12.96
N PHE A 65 -0.72 14.59 12.77
CA PHE A 65 -0.25 15.58 13.74
C PHE A 65 -0.99 15.52 15.07
N ALA A 66 -2.31 15.35 15.04
CA ALA A 66 -3.11 15.23 16.26
C ALA A 66 -2.70 13.98 17.07
N LEU A 67 -2.50 12.84 16.40
CA LEU A 67 -2.07 11.60 17.03
C LEU A 67 -0.63 11.71 17.58
N THR A 68 0.32 12.17 16.78
CA THR A 68 1.73 12.30 17.21
C THR A 68 1.88 13.33 18.32
N GLY A 69 1.22 14.47 18.20
CA GLY A 69 1.19 15.50 19.26
C GLY A 69 0.55 14.98 20.55
N GLY A 70 -0.57 14.26 20.45
CA GLY A 70 -1.21 13.61 21.58
C GLY A 70 -0.31 12.59 22.28
N LEU A 71 0.42 11.76 21.53
CA LEU A 71 1.38 10.81 22.08
C LEU A 71 2.55 11.51 22.79
N VAL A 72 3.07 12.59 22.21
CA VAL A 72 4.14 13.39 22.87
C VAL A 72 3.65 13.99 24.19
N LEU A 73 2.47 14.61 24.20
CA LEU A 73 1.87 15.21 25.41
C LEU A 73 1.56 14.16 26.49
N ALA A 74 1.22 12.92 26.08
CA ALA A 74 0.97 11.79 26.99
C ALA A 74 2.27 11.11 27.49
N GLY A 75 3.46 11.56 27.07
CA GLY A 75 4.73 10.88 27.39
C GLY A 75 4.93 9.55 26.69
N MET A 76 4.17 9.29 25.60
CA MET A 76 4.15 8.04 24.85
C MET A 76 4.82 8.17 23.47
N ALA A 77 5.79 9.06 23.31
CA ALA A 77 6.46 9.34 22.04
C ALA A 77 7.11 8.07 21.39
N TYR A 78 7.46 7.07 22.20
CA TYR A 78 7.99 5.78 21.74
C TYR A 78 7.01 4.99 20.84
N LEU A 79 5.70 5.32 20.90
CA LEU A 79 4.69 4.70 20.03
C LEU A 79 4.59 5.35 18.64
N ILE A 80 5.25 6.48 18.39
CA ILE A 80 5.15 7.19 17.10
C ILE A 80 5.64 6.30 15.95
N ALA A 81 6.79 5.66 16.08
CA ALA A 81 7.33 4.79 15.03
C ALA A 81 6.43 3.56 14.74
N PRO A 82 5.95 2.80 15.74
CA PRO A 82 4.92 1.79 15.54
C PRO A 82 3.64 2.33 14.89
N MET A 83 3.18 3.51 15.28
CA MET A 83 1.97 4.12 14.69
C MET A 83 2.15 4.46 13.21
N ILE A 84 3.32 4.98 12.81
CA ILE A 84 3.64 5.21 11.39
C ILE A 84 3.63 3.89 10.63
N GLY A 85 4.23 2.82 11.14
CA GLY A 85 4.20 1.50 10.52
C GLY A 85 2.77 0.96 10.39
N GLY A 86 1.95 1.08 11.43
CA GLY A 86 0.53 0.71 11.39
C GLY A 86 -0.25 1.49 10.33
N PHE A 87 -0.03 2.81 10.23
CA PHE A 87 -0.63 3.65 9.20
C PHE A 87 -0.26 3.16 7.78
N LEU A 88 0.99 2.81 7.53
CA LEU A 88 1.44 2.30 6.23
C LEU A 88 0.76 0.96 5.87
N LEU A 89 0.52 0.09 6.84
CA LEU A 89 -0.15 -1.19 6.63
C LEU A 89 -1.63 -1.04 6.28
N ILE A 90 -2.32 -0.02 6.85
CA ILE A 90 -3.74 0.25 6.54
C ILE A 90 -3.90 1.27 5.39
N ALA A 91 -2.82 1.81 4.86
CA ALA A 91 -2.84 2.82 3.79
C ALA A 91 -3.73 2.46 2.59
N PRO A 92 -3.78 1.20 2.09
CA PRO A 92 -4.69 0.84 1.00
C PRO A 92 -6.17 1.08 1.34
N LEU A 93 -6.60 0.85 2.59
CA LEU A 93 -7.97 1.12 3.03
C LEU A 93 -8.23 2.64 3.08
N LEU A 94 -7.25 3.41 3.54
CA LEU A 94 -7.34 4.87 3.58
C LEU A 94 -7.33 5.49 2.18
N ALA A 95 -6.78 4.81 1.18
CA ALA A 95 -6.77 5.25 -0.21
C ALA A 95 -8.11 5.05 -0.95
N LEU A 96 -9.11 4.36 -0.36
CA LEU A 96 -10.42 4.12 -0.98
C LEU A 96 -11.07 5.39 -1.54
N GLY A 97 -10.98 6.50 -0.80
CA GLY A 97 -11.51 7.77 -1.24
C GLY A 97 -10.79 8.33 -2.48
N LEU A 98 -9.49 8.07 -2.59
CA LEU A 98 -8.68 8.49 -3.75
C LEU A 98 -9.01 7.65 -4.98
N TYR A 99 -9.23 6.34 -4.80
CA TYR A 99 -9.75 5.47 -5.88
C TYR A 99 -11.10 5.96 -6.38
N ARG A 100 -12.00 6.36 -5.47
CA ARG A 100 -13.30 6.94 -5.82
C ARG A 100 -13.17 8.24 -6.59
N ILE A 101 -12.25 9.11 -6.21
CA ILE A 101 -11.97 10.35 -6.93
C ILE A 101 -11.46 10.06 -8.35
N SER A 102 -10.49 9.14 -8.52
CA SER A 102 -10.00 8.72 -9.84
C SER A 102 -11.11 8.14 -10.71
N LYS A 103 -11.96 7.27 -10.14
CA LYS A 103 -13.13 6.73 -10.85
C LYS A 103 -14.09 7.84 -11.30
N ASP A 104 -14.34 8.82 -10.45
CA ASP A 104 -15.20 9.96 -10.82
C ASP A 104 -14.60 10.79 -11.96
N VAL A 105 -13.26 11.00 -11.96
CA VAL A 105 -12.53 11.68 -13.05
C VAL A 105 -12.61 10.87 -14.35
N GLU A 106 -12.34 9.57 -14.29
CA GLU A 106 -12.40 8.64 -15.42
C GLU A 106 -13.79 8.64 -16.08
N GLU A 107 -14.85 8.67 -15.27
CA GLU A 107 -16.24 8.69 -15.75
C GLU A 107 -16.76 10.11 -16.08
N GLY A 108 -15.89 11.12 -16.08
CA GLY A 108 -16.25 12.51 -16.39
C GLY A 108 -17.15 13.17 -15.33
N ARG A 109 -17.26 12.59 -14.14
CA ARG A 109 -18.01 13.18 -13.03
C ARG A 109 -17.16 14.15 -12.23
N ARG A 110 -17.78 15.17 -11.66
CA ARG A 110 -17.09 16.07 -10.74
C ARG A 110 -16.74 15.32 -9.44
N PRO A 111 -15.46 15.25 -9.03
CA PRO A 111 -15.06 14.67 -7.76
C PRO A 111 -15.78 15.33 -6.57
N SER A 112 -16.00 14.56 -5.48
CA SER A 112 -16.65 15.06 -4.29
C SER A 112 -16.00 14.45 -3.04
N LEU A 113 -15.63 15.29 -2.08
CA LEU A 113 -15.05 14.84 -0.82
C LEU A 113 -16.00 13.91 -0.06
N TRP A 114 -17.31 14.20 -0.09
CA TRP A 114 -18.33 13.34 0.53
C TRP A 114 -18.36 11.94 -0.09
N ARG A 115 -18.32 11.83 -1.43
CA ARG A 115 -18.27 10.53 -2.11
C ARG A 115 -16.96 9.80 -1.82
N ALA A 116 -15.85 10.51 -1.71
CA ALA A 116 -14.57 9.94 -1.32
C ALA A 116 -14.63 9.34 0.10
N LEU A 117 -15.13 10.09 1.07
CA LEU A 117 -15.27 9.64 2.46
C LEU A 117 -16.29 8.50 2.63
N THR A 118 -17.23 8.38 1.70
CA THR A 118 -18.25 7.32 1.71
C THR A 118 -17.99 6.22 0.68
N ALA A 119 -16.79 6.13 0.11
CA ALA A 119 -16.42 5.15 -0.91
C ALA A 119 -16.61 3.68 -0.46
N TRP A 120 -16.47 3.40 0.84
CA TRP A 120 -16.74 2.09 1.44
C TRP A 120 -18.19 1.60 1.20
N ARG A 121 -19.16 2.49 0.93
CA ARG A 121 -20.55 2.15 0.63
C ARG A 121 -20.74 1.45 -0.72
N ALA A 122 -19.73 1.44 -1.58
CA ALA A 122 -19.81 0.74 -2.88
C ALA A 122 -19.95 -0.79 -2.68
N ASN A 123 -19.27 -1.34 -1.65
CA ASN A 123 -19.35 -2.75 -1.31
C ASN A 123 -19.15 -2.90 0.22
N PRO A 124 -20.13 -2.48 1.03
CA PRO A 124 -19.93 -2.21 2.45
C PRO A 124 -19.50 -3.46 3.23
N TYR A 125 -20.15 -4.60 2.99
CA TYR A 125 -19.82 -5.82 3.72
C TYR A 125 -18.36 -6.25 3.49
N HIS A 126 -17.93 -6.35 2.24
CA HIS A 126 -16.59 -6.85 1.92
C HIS A 126 -15.48 -5.84 2.23
N ILE A 127 -15.73 -4.53 2.02
CA ILE A 127 -14.76 -3.49 2.36
C ILE A 127 -14.59 -3.38 3.88
N LEU A 128 -15.66 -3.45 4.67
CA LEU A 128 -15.57 -3.45 6.13
C LEU A 128 -14.89 -4.73 6.65
N THR A 129 -15.17 -5.88 6.04
CA THR A 129 -14.47 -7.14 6.35
C THR A 129 -12.97 -7.02 6.06
N ALA A 130 -12.57 -6.45 4.90
CA ALA A 130 -11.18 -6.18 4.59
C ALA A 130 -10.53 -5.21 5.61
N GLY A 131 -11.26 -4.18 6.03
CA GLY A 131 -10.84 -3.25 7.08
C GLY A 131 -10.61 -3.96 8.41
N LEU A 132 -11.49 -4.85 8.81
CA LEU A 132 -11.35 -5.67 10.02
C LEU A 132 -10.12 -6.59 9.92
N ILE A 133 -9.93 -7.25 8.78
CA ILE A 133 -8.76 -8.12 8.55
C ILE A 133 -7.47 -7.29 8.65
N LEU A 134 -7.40 -6.12 8.01
CA LEU A 134 -6.25 -5.23 8.10
C LEU A 134 -6.01 -4.71 9.52
N MET A 135 -7.07 -4.41 10.28
CA MET A 135 -6.94 -4.00 11.68
C MET A 135 -6.34 -5.13 12.53
N LEU A 136 -6.84 -6.37 12.39
CA LEU A 136 -6.28 -7.54 13.08
C LEU A 136 -4.84 -7.78 12.66
N TYR A 137 -4.52 -7.58 11.39
CA TYR A 137 -3.17 -7.70 10.87
C TYR A 137 -2.20 -6.69 11.51
N VAL A 138 -2.60 -5.43 11.64
CA VAL A 138 -1.83 -4.39 12.35
C VAL A 138 -1.66 -4.75 13.83
N MET A 139 -2.69 -5.31 14.48
CA MET A 139 -2.57 -5.75 15.87
C MET A 139 -1.54 -6.89 16.02
N ILE A 140 -1.52 -7.85 15.10
CA ILE A 140 -0.52 -8.94 15.08
C ILE A 140 0.87 -8.35 14.86
N TRP A 141 1.03 -7.42 13.89
CA TRP A 141 2.30 -6.72 13.64
C TRP A 141 2.78 -5.94 14.87
N ALA A 142 1.89 -5.15 15.49
CA ALA A 142 2.24 -4.41 16.71
C ALA A 142 2.67 -5.35 17.85
N ARG A 143 1.94 -6.46 18.02
CA ARG A 143 2.30 -7.49 19.03
C ARG A 143 3.64 -8.14 18.73
N ALA A 144 3.93 -8.46 17.46
CA ALA A 144 5.21 -9.02 17.04
C ALA A 144 6.39 -8.08 17.38
N ASN A 145 6.21 -6.75 17.18
CA ASN A 145 7.22 -5.76 17.55
C ASN A 145 7.45 -5.69 19.07
N VAL A 146 6.38 -5.78 19.90
CA VAL A 146 6.50 -5.81 21.36
C VAL A 146 7.26 -7.07 21.80
N VAL A 147 6.94 -8.22 21.22
CA VAL A 147 7.65 -9.48 21.51
C VAL A 147 9.12 -9.40 21.09
N ALA A 148 9.39 -8.86 19.89
CA ALA A 148 10.76 -8.64 19.43
C ALA A 148 11.54 -7.76 20.42
N PHE A 149 10.96 -6.64 20.84
CA PHE A 149 11.59 -5.76 21.82
C PHE A 149 11.90 -6.51 23.15
N ALA A 150 10.94 -7.23 23.68
CA ALA A 150 11.12 -8.00 24.93
C ALA A 150 12.18 -9.10 24.83
N LEU A 151 12.38 -9.69 23.64
CA LEU A 151 13.42 -10.70 23.41
C LEU A 151 14.82 -10.10 23.33
N PHE A 152 14.96 -8.94 22.73
CA PHE A 152 16.26 -8.27 22.57
C PHE A 152 16.67 -7.47 23.82
N PHE A 153 15.68 -6.95 24.58
CA PHE A 153 15.91 -6.07 25.74
C PHE A 153 15.11 -6.52 26.97
N PRO A 154 15.39 -7.73 27.51
CA PRO A 154 14.55 -8.34 28.53
C PRO A 154 14.60 -7.67 29.93
N HIS A 155 15.57 -6.81 30.18
CA HIS A 155 15.79 -6.17 31.48
C HIS A 155 15.65 -4.66 31.47
N GLU A 156 15.17 -4.06 30.37
CA GLU A 156 15.19 -2.62 30.23
C GLU A 156 13.78 -2.02 30.32
N ALA A 157 13.68 -0.96 31.13
CA ALA A 157 12.53 -0.08 31.08
C ALA A 157 12.59 0.77 29.79
N ILE A 158 11.45 0.96 29.13
CA ILE A 158 11.33 1.77 27.90
C ILE A 158 11.44 3.25 28.27
N ALA A 159 12.69 3.70 28.55
CA ALA A 159 12.99 5.13 28.67
C ALA A 159 13.56 5.61 27.33
N LEU A 160 13.00 6.66 26.76
CA LEU A 160 13.28 7.11 25.39
C LEU A 160 14.76 7.49 25.15
N ASP A 161 15.39 8.10 26.15
CA ASP A 161 16.79 8.50 26.15
C ASP A 161 17.75 7.32 26.12
N HIS A 162 17.50 6.28 26.92
CA HIS A 162 18.24 5.01 26.90
C HIS A 162 18.00 4.24 25.59
N PHE A 163 16.77 4.22 25.09
CA PHE A 163 16.43 3.53 23.85
C PHE A 163 17.18 4.09 22.65
N VAL A 164 17.25 5.43 22.51
CA VAL A 164 17.98 6.07 21.40
C VAL A 164 19.47 5.75 21.47
N ALA A 165 20.08 5.85 22.65
CA ALA A 165 21.49 5.53 22.82
C ALA A 165 21.80 4.04 22.51
N GLN A 166 20.90 3.17 22.87
CA GLN A 166 21.03 1.73 22.68
C GLN A 166 20.87 1.30 21.22
N MET A 167 20.08 2.01 20.41
CA MET A 167 19.95 1.74 18.96
C MET A 167 21.30 1.82 18.21
N PHE A 168 22.28 2.55 18.74
CA PHE A 168 23.63 2.64 18.19
C PHE A 168 24.60 1.58 18.76
N SER A 169 24.16 0.71 19.68
CA SER A 169 24.90 -0.46 20.12
C SER A 169 24.83 -1.61 19.12
N LEU A 170 25.69 -2.62 19.27
CA LEU A 170 25.63 -3.84 18.45
C LEU A 170 24.28 -4.56 18.56
N ASP A 171 23.76 -4.70 19.78
CA ASP A 171 22.46 -5.33 20.02
C ASP A 171 21.32 -4.50 19.44
N GLY A 172 21.40 -3.17 19.55
CA GLY A 172 20.45 -2.25 18.92
C GLY A 172 20.48 -2.32 17.40
N LEU A 173 21.67 -2.50 16.79
CA LEU A 173 21.79 -2.67 15.35
C LEU A 173 21.11 -3.98 14.90
N VAL A 174 21.39 -5.10 15.60
CA VAL A 174 20.77 -6.40 15.28
C VAL A 174 19.24 -6.35 15.48
N PHE A 175 18.77 -5.70 16.55
CA PHE A 175 17.36 -5.45 16.77
C PHE A 175 16.74 -4.64 15.60
N THR A 176 17.38 -3.54 15.19
CA THR A 176 16.91 -2.69 14.08
C THR A 176 16.83 -3.48 12.78
N MET A 177 17.84 -4.30 12.48
CA MET A 177 17.79 -5.18 11.31
C MET A 177 16.64 -6.17 11.39
N PHE A 178 16.43 -6.79 12.55
CA PHE A 178 15.36 -7.76 12.76
C PHE A 178 13.97 -7.13 12.59
N VAL A 179 13.69 -5.99 13.25
CA VAL A 179 12.38 -5.33 13.14
C VAL A 179 12.15 -4.73 11.77
N THR A 180 13.21 -4.32 11.08
CA THR A 180 13.11 -3.86 9.67
C THR A 180 12.75 -5.03 8.75
N ALA A 181 13.40 -6.18 8.90
CA ALA A 181 13.07 -7.39 8.13
C ALA A 181 11.64 -7.87 8.42
N LEU A 182 11.24 -7.85 9.69
CA LEU A 182 9.88 -8.17 10.12
C LEU A 182 8.87 -7.21 9.48
N GLY A 183 9.13 -5.90 9.55
CA GLY A 183 8.30 -4.86 8.93
C GLY A 183 8.18 -5.04 7.41
N PHE A 184 9.29 -5.38 6.74
CA PHE A 184 9.29 -5.68 5.32
C PHE A 184 8.43 -6.90 4.98
N ALA A 185 8.51 -7.98 5.77
CA ALA A 185 7.68 -9.17 5.56
C ALA A 185 6.18 -8.86 5.70
N PHE A 186 5.81 -8.08 6.72
CA PHE A 186 4.44 -7.61 6.90
C PHE A 186 4.00 -6.68 5.76
N ALA A 187 4.83 -5.70 5.37
CA ALA A 187 4.51 -4.80 4.27
C ALA A 187 4.35 -5.55 2.93
N ALA A 188 5.23 -6.51 2.64
CA ALA A 188 5.16 -7.33 1.44
C ALA A 188 3.86 -8.16 1.39
N PHE A 189 3.47 -8.80 2.49
CA PHE A 189 2.22 -9.55 2.55
C PHE A 189 1.01 -8.62 2.37
N ALA A 190 0.97 -7.47 3.06
CA ALA A 190 -0.08 -6.48 2.90
C ALA A 190 -0.16 -5.97 1.44
N PHE A 191 0.97 -5.70 0.81
CA PHE A 191 1.04 -5.28 -0.60
C PHE A 191 0.50 -6.37 -1.53
N ILE A 192 0.99 -7.61 -1.40
CA ILE A 192 0.58 -8.75 -2.23
C ILE A 192 -0.94 -8.95 -2.19
N THR A 193 -1.53 -8.84 -1.02
CA THR A 193 -2.96 -9.10 -0.83
C THR A 193 -3.86 -7.91 -1.14
N ASN A 194 -3.34 -6.67 -1.20
CA ASN A 194 -4.17 -5.47 -1.29
C ASN A 194 -3.87 -4.54 -2.48
N VAL A 195 -2.81 -4.75 -3.27
CA VAL A 195 -2.41 -3.82 -4.33
C VAL A 195 -3.52 -3.55 -5.36
N THR A 196 -4.36 -4.55 -5.65
CA THR A 196 -5.55 -4.39 -6.51
C THR A 196 -6.86 -4.72 -5.79
N ALA A 197 -6.82 -5.31 -4.59
CA ALA A 197 -8.03 -5.83 -3.94
C ALA A 197 -9.01 -4.73 -3.53
N LEU A 198 -8.54 -3.69 -2.86
CA LEU A 198 -9.42 -2.61 -2.39
C LEU A 198 -10.01 -1.77 -3.52
N PRO A 199 -9.24 -1.32 -4.53
CA PRO A 199 -9.86 -0.66 -5.68
C PRO A 199 -10.82 -1.60 -6.44
N MET A 200 -10.52 -2.90 -6.54
CA MET A 200 -11.42 -3.89 -7.16
C MET A 200 -12.75 -4.03 -6.38
N MET A 201 -12.71 -4.14 -5.06
CA MET A 201 -13.94 -4.20 -4.24
C MET A 201 -14.76 -2.92 -4.27
N MET A 202 -14.12 -1.76 -4.45
CA MET A 202 -14.83 -0.48 -4.63
C MET A 202 -15.45 -0.36 -6.02
N ASP A 203 -14.84 -0.96 -7.03
CA ASP A 203 -15.26 -0.88 -8.42
C ASP A 203 -16.35 -1.90 -8.79
N ARG A 204 -16.29 -3.10 -8.21
CA ARG A 204 -17.10 -4.27 -8.58
C ARG A 204 -17.67 -4.99 -7.35
N PRO A 205 -18.80 -5.70 -7.49
CA PRO A 205 -19.36 -6.52 -6.42
C PRO A 205 -18.61 -7.84 -6.28
N VAL A 206 -17.38 -7.80 -5.76
CA VAL A 206 -16.55 -8.99 -5.49
C VAL A 206 -16.32 -9.16 -3.99
N ASP A 207 -16.12 -10.40 -3.57
CA ASP A 207 -15.79 -10.72 -2.18
C ASP A 207 -14.31 -10.46 -1.87
N VAL A 208 -14.01 -10.34 -0.57
CA VAL A 208 -12.65 -10.01 -0.09
C VAL A 208 -11.61 -11.06 -0.46
N PHE A 209 -11.96 -12.36 -0.46
CA PHE A 209 -11.02 -13.42 -0.76
C PHE A 209 -10.73 -13.50 -2.27
N ALA A 210 -11.76 -13.32 -3.09
CA ALA A 210 -11.62 -13.21 -4.54
C ALA A 210 -10.73 -12.03 -4.91
N ALA A 211 -10.97 -10.85 -4.33
CA ALA A 211 -10.18 -9.66 -4.58
C ALA A 211 -8.71 -9.82 -4.11
N ALA A 212 -8.48 -10.39 -2.91
CA ALA A 212 -7.13 -10.67 -2.41
C ALA A 212 -6.39 -11.69 -3.27
N SER A 213 -7.08 -12.73 -3.74
CA SER A 213 -6.51 -13.75 -4.63
C SER A 213 -6.12 -13.15 -5.98
N ALA A 214 -6.96 -12.30 -6.57
CA ALA A 214 -6.66 -11.57 -7.80
C ALA A 214 -5.45 -10.63 -7.61
N SER A 215 -5.35 -9.97 -6.45
CA SER A 215 -4.20 -9.12 -6.09
C SER A 215 -2.90 -9.92 -5.99
N ALA A 216 -2.93 -11.06 -5.30
CA ALA A 216 -1.77 -11.95 -5.21
C ALA A 216 -1.35 -12.47 -6.59
N MET A 217 -2.32 -12.86 -7.42
CA MET A 217 -2.06 -13.30 -8.80
C MET A 217 -1.43 -12.18 -9.65
N ALA A 218 -1.87 -10.92 -9.47
CA ALA A 218 -1.29 -9.77 -10.16
C ALA A 218 0.20 -9.61 -9.82
N VAL A 219 0.58 -9.78 -8.54
CA VAL A 219 1.97 -9.71 -8.10
C VAL A 219 2.78 -10.90 -8.66
N LEU A 220 2.26 -12.12 -8.58
CA LEU A 220 2.92 -13.32 -9.09
C LEU A 220 3.17 -13.27 -10.61
N ARG A 221 2.24 -12.70 -11.38
CA ARG A 221 2.40 -12.53 -12.83
C ARG A 221 3.31 -11.38 -13.22
N ASN A 222 3.40 -10.34 -12.39
CA ASN A 222 4.10 -9.09 -12.70
C ASN A 222 5.15 -8.73 -11.65
N PRO A 223 6.05 -9.65 -11.21
CA PRO A 223 6.91 -9.41 -10.06
C PRO A 223 7.85 -8.22 -10.24
N ARG A 224 8.36 -8.00 -11.48
CA ARG A 224 9.26 -6.88 -11.77
C ARG A 224 8.53 -5.53 -11.76
N ALA A 225 7.37 -5.47 -12.41
CA ALA A 225 6.58 -4.23 -12.47
C ALA A 225 6.03 -3.87 -11.09
N LEU A 226 5.45 -4.85 -10.36
CA LEU A 226 4.90 -4.60 -9.04
C LEU A 226 5.96 -4.45 -7.94
N GLY A 227 7.13 -5.05 -8.09
CA GLY A 227 8.29 -4.75 -7.26
C GLY A 227 8.78 -3.32 -7.43
N LEU A 228 8.87 -2.83 -8.69
CA LEU A 228 9.16 -1.41 -8.96
C LEU A 228 8.07 -0.50 -8.37
N TRP A 229 6.78 -0.87 -8.53
CA TRP A 229 5.67 -0.11 -7.98
C TRP A 229 5.73 -0.01 -6.45
N ALA A 230 5.97 -1.12 -5.76
CA ALA A 230 6.18 -1.13 -4.32
C ALA A 230 7.34 -0.22 -3.90
N GLY A 231 8.48 -0.27 -4.61
CA GLY A 231 9.61 0.63 -4.37
C GLY A 231 9.25 2.11 -4.53
N LEU A 232 8.47 2.46 -5.56
CA LEU A 232 8.00 3.83 -5.79
C LEU A 232 7.02 4.30 -4.70
N ILE A 233 6.11 3.43 -4.25
CA ILE A 233 5.23 3.73 -3.10
C ILE A 233 6.08 4.07 -1.87
N VAL A 234 7.05 3.23 -1.53
CA VAL A 234 7.94 3.44 -0.38
C VAL A 234 8.72 4.74 -0.53
N LEU A 235 9.29 5.00 -1.70
CA LEU A 235 10.08 6.21 -1.96
C LEU A 235 9.23 7.47 -1.81
N VAL A 236 8.10 7.56 -2.51
CA VAL A 236 7.23 8.76 -2.52
C VAL A 236 6.61 8.99 -1.15
N THR A 237 6.14 7.93 -0.49
CA THR A 237 5.60 8.03 0.86
C THR A 237 6.69 8.38 1.88
N GLY A 238 7.89 7.80 1.74
CA GLY A 238 9.06 8.12 2.56
C GLY A 238 9.46 9.59 2.47
N ILE A 239 9.51 10.17 1.27
CA ILE A 239 9.73 11.60 1.07
C ILE A 239 8.63 12.41 1.78
N GLY A 240 7.37 11.98 1.68
CA GLY A 240 6.26 12.61 2.38
C GLY A 240 6.41 12.57 3.91
N LEU A 241 6.92 11.48 4.47
CA LEU A 241 7.13 11.31 5.91
C LEU A 241 8.29 12.19 6.42
N VAL A 242 9.44 12.23 5.73
CA VAL A 242 10.62 12.98 6.18
C VAL A 242 10.42 14.51 6.12
N THR A 243 9.42 14.99 5.39
CA THR A 243 9.00 16.39 5.37
C THR A 243 8.05 16.74 6.54
N ALA A 244 8.20 16.07 7.68
CA ALA A 244 7.31 16.20 8.84
C ALA A 244 5.84 15.99 8.45
N PHE A 245 5.54 14.97 7.68
CA PHE A 245 4.22 14.60 7.12
C PHE A 245 3.63 15.57 6.08
N LEU A 246 4.13 16.80 5.97
CA LEU A 246 3.54 17.80 5.06
C LEU A 246 3.56 17.34 3.59
N GLY A 247 4.60 16.64 3.17
CA GLY A 247 4.67 16.07 1.83
C GLY A 247 3.61 15.01 1.55
N LEU A 248 3.02 14.39 2.59
CA LEU A 248 1.94 13.44 2.43
C LEU A 248 0.65 14.06 1.89
N ILE A 249 0.47 15.40 2.02
CA ILE A 249 -0.67 16.11 1.41
C ILE A 249 -0.72 15.88 -0.10
N VAL A 250 0.45 15.70 -0.74
CA VAL A 250 0.58 15.43 -2.18
C VAL A 250 0.89 13.96 -2.44
N ALA A 251 1.78 13.35 -1.65
CA ALA A 251 2.25 11.98 -1.86
C ALA A 251 1.12 10.95 -1.72
N LEU A 252 0.23 11.08 -0.71
CA LEU A 252 -0.88 10.15 -0.52
C LEU A 252 -1.88 10.21 -1.70
N PRO A 253 -2.37 11.38 -2.13
CA PRO A 253 -3.22 11.45 -3.31
C PRO A 253 -2.54 10.93 -4.57
N LEU A 254 -1.29 11.30 -4.82
CA LEU A 254 -0.54 10.82 -5.99
C LEU A 254 -0.50 9.29 -6.05
N ILE A 255 -0.07 8.64 -4.95
CA ILE A 255 0.01 7.17 -4.89
C ILE A 255 -1.39 6.54 -4.96
N GLY A 256 -2.39 7.11 -4.30
CA GLY A 256 -3.76 6.61 -4.36
C GLY A 256 -4.33 6.63 -5.78
N HIS A 257 -4.24 7.76 -6.46
CA HIS A 257 -4.68 7.87 -7.86
C HIS A 257 -3.89 6.93 -8.78
N ALA A 258 -2.57 6.88 -8.66
CA ALA A 258 -1.74 5.97 -9.45
C ALA A 258 -2.07 4.49 -9.19
N SER A 259 -2.43 4.12 -7.95
CA SER A 259 -2.88 2.76 -7.61
C SER A 259 -4.22 2.40 -8.27
N TRP A 260 -5.11 3.37 -8.47
CA TRP A 260 -6.32 3.16 -9.27
C TRP A 260 -5.98 2.76 -10.70
N HIS A 261 -5.09 3.51 -11.37
CA HIS A 261 -4.66 3.20 -12.74
C HIS A 261 -3.89 1.87 -12.81
N ALA A 262 -3.09 1.53 -11.79
CA ALA A 262 -2.46 0.22 -11.69
C ALA A 262 -3.50 -0.90 -11.65
N TYR A 263 -4.56 -0.75 -10.85
CA TYR A 263 -5.66 -1.72 -10.80
C TYR A 263 -6.34 -1.86 -12.17
N ARG A 264 -6.67 -0.74 -12.85
CA ARG A 264 -7.32 -0.74 -14.17
C ARG A 264 -6.49 -1.45 -15.25
N ASP A 265 -5.16 -1.30 -15.21
CA ASP A 265 -4.25 -1.96 -16.15
C ASP A 265 -4.05 -3.45 -15.83
N LEU A 266 -4.03 -3.81 -14.53
CA LEU A 266 -3.72 -5.18 -14.09
C LEU A 266 -4.92 -6.13 -14.18
N ILE A 267 -6.14 -5.64 -13.91
CA ILE A 267 -7.33 -6.49 -13.83
C ILE A 267 -8.23 -6.24 -15.05
N LYS A 268 -8.55 -7.30 -15.77
CA LYS A 268 -9.45 -7.26 -16.92
C LYS A 268 -10.85 -6.81 -16.53
N GLU A 269 -11.54 -6.18 -17.45
CA GLU A 269 -12.97 -5.90 -17.33
C GLU A 269 -13.79 -7.18 -17.50
N ASP A 270 -15.00 -7.19 -16.92
CA ASP A 270 -15.90 -8.35 -17.08
C ASP A 270 -16.37 -8.40 -18.55
N GLY A 271 -15.97 -9.48 -19.25
CA GLY A 271 -16.31 -9.67 -20.65
C GLY A 271 -15.13 -9.62 -21.64
N GLU A 272 -13.90 -9.34 -21.16
CA GLU A 272 -12.66 -9.45 -21.95
C GLU A 272 -12.01 -10.84 -21.89
#